data_b9c06a04d53c42bd55946ae5b8d2154f
#
_entry.id   b9c06a04d53c42bd55946ae5b8d2154f
#
_cell.length_a   1.000
_cell.length_b   1.000
_cell.length_c   1.000
_cell.angle_alpha   90.00
_cell.angle_beta   90.00
_cell.angle_gamma   90.00
#
_symmetry.space_group_name_H-M   'P 1'
#
loop_
_entity.id
_entity.type
_entity.pdbx_description
1 polymer ?
#
loop_
_entity_poly.entity_id
_entity_poly.type
_entity_poly.pdbx_seq_one_letter_code
_entity_poly.pdbx_strand_id
1 'polypeptide(L)'
;MAIAAEGDSPGGDSRASADADSKPAADAKTAGGSAGQAKDAAEPAQDPAGADGQRRSALTRELAEQGEAELFKSVRVFQQRYLVKTKRVELAIGGGTTFGDPFAHHFSVDAGLLFHLSEQWAFGGGASKWFGSKTDGFHQIESDYGLFPEESQLQAGGWGEVQFSPVAGKFSGFGLGVLQGDAYLLAGGGAARTTRGEALKPFGLIGTGLRMHVGRWLSLSMELRDLIVPEAFLDGESRVLQHWFGGIKLGIWLPPNVQYQYPR
;
A
#
# COMPACT_ATOMS: atom_id res chain seq x y z
N MET A 1 38.43 -39.54 -1.43
CA MET A 1 39.67 -39.05 -2.04
C MET A 1 39.60 -37.54 -2.00
N ALA A 2 40.29 -36.97 -1.02
CA ALA A 2 40.30 -35.57 -0.70
C ALA A 2 41.36 -34.87 -1.55
N ILE A 3 41.04 -33.68 -2.05
CA ILE A 3 42.05 -32.68 -2.40
C ILE A 3 41.52 -31.34 -2.00
N ALA A 4 42.12 -30.75 -0.97
CA ALA A 4 42.08 -29.37 -0.60
C ALA A 4 43.00 -28.54 -1.50
N ALA A 5 42.65 -27.32 -1.77
CA ALA A 5 43.59 -26.29 -2.17
C ALA A 5 43.11 -24.94 -1.59
N GLU A 6 43.95 -24.50 -0.67
CA GLU A 6 44.08 -23.14 -0.14
C GLU A 6 44.58 -22.16 -1.21
N GLY A 7 44.37 -20.88 -0.93
CA GLY A 7 45.05 -19.75 -1.61
C GLY A 7 44.13 -18.53 -1.50
N ASP A 8 44.29 -17.76 -0.57
CA ASP A 8 45.27 -16.70 -0.20
C ASP A 8 44.70 -15.30 -0.53
N SER A 9 44.49 -14.52 0.53
CA SER A 9 44.31 -13.06 0.51
C SER A 9 45.67 -12.38 0.33
N PRO A 10 45.75 -11.16 -0.16
CA PRO A 10 45.95 -10.03 0.71
C PRO A 10 45.14 -8.79 0.26
N GLY A 11 44.59 -7.91 1.12
CA GLY A 11 45.35 -6.99 1.94
C GLY A 11 45.51 -5.64 1.23
N GLY A 12 44.88 -4.63 1.70
CA GLY A 12 45.03 -3.27 1.18
C GLY A 12 44.27 -2.26 2.01
N ASP A 13 44.91 -1.80 3.06
CA ASP A 13 44.68 -0.58 3.83
C ASP A 13 44.66 0.68 2.97
N SER A 14 43.89 1.67 3.46
CA SER A 14 44.26 3.09 3.67
C SER A 14 42.96 3.90 3.92
N ARG A 15 42.77 4.39 5.13
CA ARG A 15 43.13 5.73 5.65
C ARG A 15 42.74 6.85 4.67
N ALA A 16 41.97 7.86 5.03
CA ALA A 16 42.07 8.88 6.06
C ALA A 16 40.83 9.76 5.93
N SER A 17 40.20 10.14 7.03
CA SER A 17 40.38 11.39 7.77
C SER A 17 39.95 12.66 7.05
N ALA A 18 39.13 13.39 7.72
CA ALA A 18 39.15 14.78 8.18
C ALA A 18 37.77 15.40 8.00
N ASP A 19 37.08 15.76 9.06
CA ASP A 19 37.15 17.05 9.77
C ASP A 19 36.61 18.25 9.00
N ALA A 20 35.65 18.88 9.61
CA ALA A 20 35.41 20.32 9.79
C ALA A 20 33.92 20.54 9.90
N ASP A 21 33.32 20.69 11.01
CA ASP A 21 33.35 21.82 11.96
C ASP A 21 33.21 23.17 11.29
N SER A 22 32.05 23.78 11.46
CA SER A 22 31.93 25.23 11.60
C SER A 22 30.50 25.66 11.91
N LYS A 23 30.28 25.91 13.16
CA LYS A 23 29.34 26.91 13.66
C LYS A 23 30.08 28.27 13.65
N PRO A 24 29.40 29.37 13.38
CA PRO A 24 29.66 30.54 14.18
C PRO A 24 28.43 31.13 14.84
N ALA A 25 28.58 31.35 16.10
CA ALA A 25 27.90 32.38 16.86
C ALA A 25 28.59 33.73 16.58
N ALA A 26 27.86 34.79 16.50
CA ALA A 26 28.37 36.13 16.73
C ALA A 26 27.26 37.00 17.28
N ASP A 27 27.45 37.29 18.49
CA ASP A 27 27.31 38.51 19.24
C ASP A 27 27.41 39.81 18.43
N ALA A 28 26.60 40.78 18.79
CA ALA A 28 26.98 42.18 18.83
C ALA A 28 26.11 42.93 19.84
N LYS A 29 26.75 43.21 20.93
CA LYS A 29 26.55 44.34 21.85
C LYS A 29 26.75 45.67 21.16
N THR A 30 26.05 46.70 21.63
CA THR A 30 26.57 48.03 22.04
C THR A 30 25.38 48.87 22.49
N ALA A 31 25.24 49.26 23.73
CA ALA A 31 25.80 50.39 24.44
C ALA A 31 25.36 51.71 23.79
N GLY A 32 24.76 52.68 24.40
CA GLY A 32 24.83 53.22 25.68
C GLY A 32 24.31 54.66 25.61
N GLY A 33 24.11 55.34 26.71
CA GLY A 33 23.90 56.78 26.83
C GLY A 33 22.59 57.11 27.54
N SER A 34 22.55 57.26 28.80
CA SER A 34 22.98 58.33 29.68
C SER A 34 22.10 59.56 29.68
N ALA A 35 21.48 59.73 30.84
CA ALA A 35 21.28 60.94 31.62
C ALA A 35 20.19 61.91 31.21
N GLY A 36 19.39 62.24 32.24
CA GLY A 36 18.56 63.45 32.28
C GLY A 36 17.50 63.36 33.37
N GLN A 37 17.92 63.63 34.59
CA GLN A 37 17.04 63.99 35.74
C GLN A 37 16.28 65.26 35.45
N ALA A 38 14.97 65.29 35.66
CA ALA A 38 14.28 66.42 36.22
C ALA A 38 12.98 65.95 36.87
N LYS A 39 12.93 66.24 38.18
CA LYS A 39 11.73 66.24 38.99
C LYS A 39 10.69 67.17 38.41
N ASP A 40 9.43 66.73 38.39
CA ASP A 40 8.39 67.49 39.13
C ASP A 40 7.14 66.64 39.28
N ALA A 41 6.62 66.78 40.51
CA ALA A 41 5.42 66.17 40.96
C ALA A 41 4.18 66.78 40.29
N ALA A 42 3.36 65.97 39.69
CA ALA A 42 1.95 66.25 39.55
C ALA A 42 1.23 64.90 39.47
N GLU A 43 0.45 64.62 40.46
CA GLU A 43 -0.51 63.54 40.55
C GLU A 43 -1.51 63.72 39.41
N PRO A 44 -1.67 62.83 38.47
CA PRO A 44 -2.77 62.89 37.52
C PRO A 44 -3.97 62.19 38.12
N ALA A 45 -5.05 62.94 38.24
CA ALA A 45 -6.37 62.43 38.45
C ALA A 45 -6.64 61.19 37.62
N GLN A 46 -7.00 60.12 38.31
CA GLN A 46 -7.49 58.86 37.69
C GLN A 46 -8.71 59.18 36.87
N ASP A 47 -8.52 59.22 35.53
CA ASP A 47 -9.62 59.33 34.56
C ASP A 47 -10.38 58.01 34.52
N PRO A 48 -11.65 57.94 35.00
CA PRO A 48 -12.45 56.69 34.99
C PRO A 48 -12.72 56.18 33.59
N ALA A 49 -12.49 56.97 32.55
CA ALA A 49 -12.70 56.58 31.16
C ALA A 49 -11.62 55.61 30.61
N GLY A 50 -10.39 55.62 31.19
CA GLY A 50 -9.32 54.71 30.81
C GLY A 50 -9.50 53.26 31.24
N ALA A 51 -10.13 53.07 32.41
CA ALA A 51 -10.37 51.73 32.94
C ALA A 51 -11.48 50.98 32.19
N ASP A 52 -12.49 51.68 31.71
CA ASP A 52 -13.56 51.08 30.88
C ASP A 52 -13.06 50.71 29.45
N GLY A 53 -12.18 51.52 28.89
CA GLY A 53 -11.55 51.24 27.61
C GLY A 53 -10.68 49.97 27.63
N GLN A 54 -9.88 49.81 28.70
CA GLN A 54 -9.04 48.63 28.89
C GLN A 54 -9.88 47.37 29.18
N ARG A 55 -10.95 47.46 29.95
CA ARG A 55 -11.87 46.34 30.19
C ARG A 55 -12.59 45.92 28.94
N ARG A 56 -13.04 46.86 28.09
CA ARG A 56 -13.68 46.53 26.79
C ARG A 56 -12.72 45.89 25.81
N SER A 57 -11.47 46.35 25.75
CA SER A 57 -10.45 45.75 24.89
C SER A 57 -10.03 44.35 25.36
N ALA A 58 -9.98 44.10 26.68
CA ALA A 58 -9.69 42.79 27.25
C ALA A 58 -10.84 41.81 26.97
N LEU A 59 -12.09 42.23 27.19
CA LEU A 59 -13.29 41.42 26.87
C LEU A 59 -13.41 41.10 25.36
N THR A 60 -13.07 42.07 24.51
CA THR A 60 -13.11 41.83 23.06
C THR A 60 -12.02 40.82 22.61
N ARG A 61 -10.82 40.87 23.23
CA ARG A 61 -9.78 39.86 23.00
C ARG A 61 -10.20 38.48 23.50
N GLU A 62 -10.77 38.41 24.70
CA GLU A 62 -11.20 37.16 25.29
C GLU A 62 -12.36 36.50 24.46
N LEU A 63 -13.29 37.30 23.98
CA LEU A 63 -14.34 36.86 23.08
C LEU A 63 -13.82 36.45 21.70
N ALA A 64 -12.80 37.14 21.19
CA ALA A 64 -12.14 36.75 19.93
C ALA A 64 -11.40 35.42 20.07
N GLU A 65 -10.61 35.25 21.15
CA GLU A 65 -9.92 34.00 21.43
C GLU A 65 -10.87 32.82 21.68
N GLN A 66 -11.96 33.04 22.39
CA GLN A 66 -13.00 32.03 22.58
C GLN A 66 -13.74 31.71 21.28
N GLY A 67 -14.04 32.71 20.45
CA GLY A 67 -14.65 32.52 19.14
C GLY A 67 -13.73 31.77 18.17
N GLU A 68 -12.43 32.06 18.16
CA GLU A 68 -11.46 31.31 17.38
C GLU A 68 -11.30 29.87 17.88
N ALA A 69 -11.23 29.68 19.20
CA ALA A 69 -11.12 28.34 19.79
C ALA A 69 -12.36 27.47 19.50
N GLU A 70 -13.55 28.04 19.52
CA GLU A 70 -14.77 27.34 19.13
C GLU A 70 -14.84 27.08 17.63
N LEU A 71 -14.39 28.02 16.80
CA LEU A 71 -14.28 27.82 15.35
C LEU A 71 -13.30 26.68 15.00
N PHE A 72 -12.15 26.64 15.65
CA PHE A 72 -11.20 25.53 15.47
C PHE A 72 -11.74 24.19 15.99
N LYS A 73 -12.56 24.20 17.03
CA LYS A 73 -13.19 23.00 17.57
C LYS A 73 -14.34 22.49 16.71
N SER A 74 -14.99 23.35 15.96
CA SER A 74 -16.11 23.00 15.08
C SER A 74 -15.72 22.66 13.65
N VAL A 75 -14.52 23.07 13.19
CA VAL A 75 -14.01 22.73 11.87
C VAL A 75 -13.45 21.31 11.88
N ARG A 76 -14.32 20.32 11.89
CA ARG A 76 -13.98 18.99 11.44
C ARG A 76 -13.77 19.06 9.93
N VAL A 77 -12.53 19.18 9.50
CA VAL A 77 -12.16 19.04 8.09
C VAL A 77 -12.43 17.59 7.71
N PHE A 78 -13.64 17.29 7.28
CA PHE A 78 -13.96 16.01 6.66
C PHE A 78 -13.27 16.00 5.31
N GLN A 79 -12.12 15.36 5.25
CA GLN A 79 -11.50 15.09 3.97
C GLN A 79 -12.43 14.19 3.16
N GLN A 80 -12.97 14.70 2.08
CA GLN A 80 -13.82 13.92 1.18
C GLN A 80 -13.04 12.70 0.69
N ARG A 81 -13.59 11.50 0.92
CA ARG A 81 -13.13 10.29 0.28
C ARG A 81 -13.70 10.27 -1.12
N TYR A 82 -12.85 10.21 -2.13
CA TYR A 82 -13.28 10.15 -3.53
C TYR A 82 -14.06 8.89 -3.85
N LEU A 83 -13.74 7.78 -3.17
CA LEU A 83 -14.37 6.49 -3.36
C LEU A 83 -14.75 5.88 -2.02
N VAL A 84 -16.01 5.51 -1.89
CA VAL A 84 -16.57 4.70 -0.81
C VAL A 84 -16.80 3.30 -1.38
N LYS A 85 -16.23 2.27 -0.75
CA LYS A 85 -16.30 0.88 -1.22
C LYS A 85 -17.58 0.17 -0.78
N THR A 86 -18.12 0.54 0.36
CA THR A 86 -19.26 -0.12 1.00
C THR A 86 -20.46 -0.28 0.07
N LYS A 87 -21.01 -1.49 -0.01
CA LYS A 87 -22.15 -1.89 -0.84
C LYS A 87 -21.97 -1.64 -2.32
N ARG A 88 -20.73 -1.79 -2.80
CA ARG A 88 -20.42 -1.68 -4.24
C ARG A 88 -19.86 -2.99 -4.77
N VAL A 89 -20.03 -3.16 -6.07
CA VAL A 89 -19.47 -4.27 -6.82
C VAL A 89 -18.27 -3.77 -7.61
N GLU A 90 -17.17 -4.50 -7.56
CA GLU A 90 -16.00 -4.31 -8.38
C GLU A 90 -15.92 -5.43 -9.41
N LEU A 91 -15.92 -5.08 -10.68
CA LEU A 91 -15.60 -5.97 -11.78
C LEU A 91 -14.14 -5.79 -12.12
N ALA A 92 -13.32 -6.81 -11.96
CA ALA A 92 -11.89 -6.76 -12.19
C ALA A 92 -11.49 -7.66 -13.36
N ILE A 93 -10.61 -7.16 -14.21
CA ILE A 93 -9.94 -7.91 -15.26
C ILE A 93 -8.44 -7.64 -15.17
N GLY A 94 -7.63 -8.66 -15.36
CA GLY A 94 -6.19 -8.50 -15.26
C GLY A 94 -5.42 -9.68 -15.80
N GLY A 95 -4.15 -9.69 -15.48
CA GLY A 95 -3.25 -10.77 -15.82
C GLY A 95 -2.04 -10.76 -14.91
N GLY A 96 -1.36 -11.88 -14.90
CA GLY A 96 -0.19 -12.09 -14.08
C GLY A 96 0.73 -13.15 -14.63
N THR A 97 1.85 -13.31 -13.96
CA THR A 97 2.85 -14.30 -14.32
C THR A 97 3.35 -15.03 -13.09
N THR A 98 3.72 -16.29 -13.24
CA THR A 98 4.37 -17.06 -12.17
C THR A 98 5.83 -16.67 -12.04
N PHE A 99 6.34 -16.83 -10.82
CA PHE A 99 7.76 -16.73 -10.54
C PHE A 99 8.14 -17.78 -9.47
N GLY A 100 9.42 -18.16 -9.48
CA GLY A 100 9.94 -19.15 -8.51
C GLY A 100 9.83 -20.61 -8.95
N ASP A 101 9.16 -20.93 -10.04
CA ASP A 101 9.16 -22.28 -10.61
C ASP A 101 10.31 -22.41 -11.63
N PRO A 102 11.27 -23.33 -11.41
CA PRO A 102 12.41 -23.49 -12.31
C PRO A 102 12.05 -24.18 -13.63
N PHE A 103 10.94 -24.88 -13.73
CA PHE A 103 10.60 -25.74 -14.87
C PHE A 103 9.42 -25.25 -15.70
N ALA A 104 8.47 -24.55 -15.08
CA ALA A 104 7.27 -24.07 -15.73
C ALA A 104 7.04 -22.58 -15.47
N HIS A 105 6.74 -21.85 -16.52
CA HIS A 105 6.35 -20.46 -16.45
C HIS A 105 4.91 -20.32 -16.93
N HIS A 106 4.05 -19.68 -16.14
CA HIS A 106 2.66 -19.46 -16.50
C HIS A 106 2.37 -17.98 -16.64
N PHE A 107 1.64 -17.63 -17.66
CA PHE A 107 0.97 -16.35 -17.80
C PHE A 107 -0.52 -16.55 -17.53
N SER A 108 -1.14 -15.68 -16.76
CA SER A 108 -2.58 -15.74 -16.46
C SER A 108 -3.33 -14.55 -17.04
N VAL A 109 -4.58 -14.82 -17.45
CA VAL A 109 -5.60 -13.81 -17.70
C VAL A 109 -6.75 -14.10 -16.74
N ASP A 110 -7.11 -13.11 -15.95
CA ASP A 110 -8.05 -13.21 -14.83
C ASP A 110 -9.24 -12.29 -15.04
N ALA A 111 -10.44 -12.78 -14.69
CA ALA A 111 -11.64 -11.98 -14.58
C ALA A 111 -12.35 -12.31 -13.28
N GLY A 112 -12.76 -11.30 -12.53
CA GLY A 112 -13.35 -11.47 -11.22
C GLY A 112 -14.43 -10.45 -10.90
N LEU A 113 -15.27 -10.79 -9.96
CA LEU A 113 -16.32 -9.96 -9.43
C LEU A 113 -16.24 -10.00 -7.90
N LEU A 114 -16.15 -8.83 -7.27
CA LEU A 114 -16.04 -8.63 -5.84
C LEU A 114 -17.18 -7.75 -5.35
N PHE A 115 -17.85 -8.20 -4.30
CA PHE A 115 -18.83 -7.41 -3.57
C PHE A 115 -18.22 -6.89 -2.27
N HIS A 116 -18.15 -5.57 -2.13
CA HIS A 116 -17.63 -4.90 -0.96
C HIS A 116 -18.74 -4.70 0.08
N LEU A 117 -18.71 -5.52 1.13
CA LEU A 117 -19.68 -5.45 2.23
C LEU A 117 -19.45 -4.20 3.08
N SER A 118 -18.19 -3.86 3.30
CA SER A 118 -17.75 -2.71 4.08
C SER A 118 -16.51 -2.07 3.43
N GLU A 119 -15.95 -1.06 4.09
CA GLU A 119 -14.67 -0.48 3.65
C GLU A 119 -13.49 -1.45 3.78
N GLN A 120 -13.61 -2.44 4.67
CA GLN A 120 -12.54 -3.39 4.98
C GLN A 120 -12.78 -4.78 4.38
N TRP A 121 -14.03 -5.23 4.26
CA TRP A 121 -14.37 -6.58 3.86
C TRP A 121 -15.01 -6.62 2.50
N ALA A 122 -14.51 -7.52 1.65
CA ALA A 122 -15.12 -7.88 0.38
C ALA A 122 -15.09 -9.40 0.20
N PHE A 123 -16.04 -9.90 -0.57
CA PHE A 123 -16.09 -11.28 -0.98
C PHE A 123 -16.50 -11.39 -2.45
N GLY A 124 -16.03 -12.42 -3.09
CA GLY A 124 -16.33 -12.62 -4.49
C GLY A 124 -15.62 -13.83 -5.06
N GLY A 125 -15.35 -13.79 -6.33
CA GLY A 125 -14.64 -14.83 -7.01
C GLY A 125 -14.42 -14.49 -8.47
N GLY A 126 -13.81 -15.43 -9.17
CA GLY A 126 -13.46 -15.21 -10.57
C GLY A 126 -13.06 -16.49 -11.28
N ALA A 127 -12.57 -16.29 -12.47
CA ALA A 127 -12.00 -17.33 -13.31
C ALA A 127 -10.68 -16.86 -13.91
N SER A 128 -9.76 -17.80 -14.08
CA SER A 128 -8.48 -17.61 -14.74
C SER A 128 -8.29 -18.59 -15.88
N LYS A 129 -7.64 -18.10 -16.90
CA LYS A 129 -7.01 -18.91 -17.95
C LYS A 129 -5.50 -18.78 -17.80
N TRP A 130 -4.83 -19.90 -17.68
CA TRP A 130 -3.37 -19.96 -17.60
C TRP A 130 -2.80 -20.50 -18.91
N PHE A 131 -1.67 -19.92 -19.31
CA PHE A 131 -0.88 -20.32 -20.46
C PHE A 131 0.50 -20.70 -19.95
N GLY A 132 0.80 -22.00 -19.90
CA GLY A 132 2.09 -22.52 -19.45
C GLY A 132 3.07 -22.62 -20.60
N SER A 133 4.35 -22.34 -20.28
CA SER A 133 5.49 -22.60 -21.16
C SER A 133 6.61 -23.27 -20.35
N LYS A 134 7.39 -24.12 -21.02
CA LYS A 134 8.59 -24.71 -20.43
C LYS A 134 9.69 -23.67 -20.36
N THR A 135 10.46 -23.70 -19.28
CA THR A 135 11.59 -22.80 -19.07
C THR A 135 12.86 -23.34 -19.69
N ASP A 136 13.87 -22.49 -19.81
CA ASP A 136 15.19 -22.89 -20.27
C ASP A 136 15.81 -23.97 -19.37
N GLY A 137 15.52 -23.92 -18.05
CA GLY A 137 15.94 -24.94 -17.11
C GLY A 137 15.38 -26.33 -17.42
N PHE A 138 14.12 -26.42 -17.89
CA PHE A 138 13.56 -27.68 -18.37
C PHE A 138 14.34 -28.21 -19.59
N HIS A 139 14.56 -27.36 -20.58
CA HIS A 139 15.28 -27.75 -21.81
C HIS A 139 16.73 -28.14 -21.55
N GLN A 140 17.39 -27.50 -20.58
CA GLN A 140 18.74 -27.85 -20.20
C GLN A 140 18.81 -29.26 -19.58
N ILE A 141 17.89 -29.60 -18.68
CA ILE A 141 17.84 -30.95 -18.09
C ILE A 141 17.54 -32.02 -19.16
N GLU A 142 16.60 -31.70 -20.07
CA GLU A 142 16.27 -32.57 -21.19
C GLU A 142 17.49 -32.83 -22.10
N SER A 143 18.25 -31.78 -22.44
CA SER A 143 19.39 -31.87 -23.33
C SER A 143 20.63 -32.52 -22.69
N ASP A 144 20.91 -32.18 -21.43
CA ASP A 144 22.16 -32.58 -20.78
C ASP A 144 22.07 -33.98 -20.14
N TYR A 145 20.87 -34.35 -19.66
CA TYR A 145 20.68 -35.61 -18.91
C TYR A 145 19.67 -36.54 -19.55
N GLY A 146 18.96 -36.14 -20.58
CA GLY A 146 17.90 -36.94 -21.19
C GLY A 146 16.71 -37.23 -20.20
N LEU A 147 16.58 -36.40 -19.16
CA LEU A 147 15.53 -36.54 -18.16
C LEU A 147 14.37 -35.58 -18.47
N PHE A 148 13.15 -36.08 -18.31
CA PHE A 148 11.95 -35.27 -18.47
C PHE A 148 11.37 -34.99 -17.09
N PRO A 149 11.58 -33.77 -16.55
CA PRO A 149 10.95 -33.40 -15.28
C PRO A 149 9.43 -33.51 -15.37
N GLU A 150 8.84 -34.11 -14.34
CA GLU A 150 7.41 -34.16 -14.22
C GLU A 150 6.89 -32.78 -13.84
N GLU A 151 6.28 -32.09 -14.80
CA GLU A 151 5.60 -30.82 -14.56
C GLU A 151 4.09 -30.95 -14.64
N SER A 152 3.36 -30.13 -13.89
CA SER A 152 1.93 -29.97 -13.98
C SER A 152 1.61 -28.52 -14.29
N GLN A 153 1.09 -28.28 -15.48
CA GLN A 153 0.72 -26.95 -15.90
C GLN A 153 -0.75 -26.66 -15.62
N LEU A 154 -1.04 -25.51 -15.05
CA LEU A 154 -2.39 -24.98 -14.88
C LEU A 154 -2.96 -24.57 -16.25
N GLN A 155 -4.25 -24.86 -16.49
CA GLN A 155 -4.94 -24.51 -17.73
C GLN A 155 -6.03 -23.47 -17.53
N ALA A 156 -7.05 -23.81 -16.74
CA ALA A 156 -8.17 -22.93 -16.46
C ALA A 156 -8.78 -23.32 -15.11
N GLY A 157 -9.34 -22.33 -14.43
CA GLY A 157 -9.99 -22.58 -13.15
C GLY A 157 -10.84 -21.40 -12.70
N GLY A 158 -11.56 -21.66 -11.61
CA GLY A 158 -12.35 -20.65 -10.94
C GLY A 158 -12.12 -20.70 -9.44
N TRP A 159 -12.29 -19.55 -8.78
CA TRP A 159 -12.10 -19.43 -7.33
C TRP A 159 -13.15 -18.53 -6.69
N GLY A 160 -13.31 -18.73 -5.37
CA GLY A 160 -13.97 -17.80 -4.48
C GLY A 160 -12.95 -17.23 -3.51
N GLU A 161 -13.07 -15.95 -3.15
CA GLU A 161 -12.14 -15.28 -2.26
C GLU A 161 -12.83 -14.31 -1.31
N VAL A 162 -12.20 -14.11 -0.17
CA VAL A 162 -12.51 -13.05 0.79
C VAL A 162 -11.30 -12.12 0.85
N GLN A 163 -11.56 -10.83 0.78
CA GLN A 163 -10.54 -9.79 0.90
C GLN A 163 -10.75 -9.00 2.20
N PHE A 164 -9.66 -8.72 2.88
CA PHE A 164 -9.61 -7.87 4.06
C PHE A 164 -8.63 -6.73 3.83
N SER A 165 -9.11 -5.48 3.89
CA SER A 165 -8.30 -4.27 3.69
C SER A 165 -8.04 -3.59 5.04
N PRO A 166 -6.94 -3.91 5.75
CA PRO A 166 -6.62 -3.32 7.04
C PRO A 166 -6.20 -1.86 6.95
N VAL A 167 -5.58 -1.47 5.84
CA VAL A 167 -4.98 -0.15 5.67
C VAL A 167 -5.56 0.50 4.42
N ALA A 168 -6.11 1.70 4.61
CA ALA A 168 -6.53 2.58 3.53
C ALA A 168 -5.93 3.96 3.75
N GLY A 169 -5.44 4.58 2.69
CA GLY A 169 -4.71 5.84 2.78
C GLY A 169 -4.88 6.72 1.55
N LYS A 170 -4.34 7.92 1.67
CA LYS A 170 -4.18 8.85 0.55
C LYS A 170 -2.70 9.01 0.29
N PHE A 171 -2.31 8.82 -0.95
CA PHE A 171 -0.93 8.98 -1.40
C PHE A 171 -0.85 10.23 -2.27
N SER A 172 0.11 11.10 -1.97
CA SER A 172 0.45 12.23 -2.81
C SER A 172 1.85 12.01 -3.36
N GLY A 173 1.97 11.90 -4.68
CA GLY A 173 3.26 11.66 -5.33
C GLY A 173 3.17 11.67 -6.85
N PHE A 174 4.33 11.69 -7.50
CA PHE A 174 4.51 11.61 -8.96
C PHE A 174 3.76 12.65 -9.78
N GLY A 175 3.36 13.80 -9.20
CA GLY A 175 2.61 14.83 -9.93
C GLY A 175 1.17 14.47 -10.32
N LEU A 176 0.68 13.30 -9.89
CA LEU A 176 -0.65 12.79 -10.22
C LEU A 176 -1.77 13.27 -9.27
N GLY A 177 -1.44 14.21 -8.36
CA GLY A 177 -2.36 14.68 -7.34
C GLY A 177 -2.45 13.72 -6.15
N VAL A 178 -3.60 13.73 -5.46
CA VAL A 178 -3.85 12.85 -4.32
C VAL A 178 -4.61 11.61 -4.78
N LEU A 179 -3.94 10.47 -4.76
CA LEU A 179 -4.53 9.16 -5.04
C LEU A 179 -4.99 8.51 -3.74
N GLN A 180 -6.15 7.90 -3.76
CA GLN A 180 -6.64 7.05 -2.68
C GLN A 180 -6.26 5.60 -2.97
N GLY A 181 -5.78 4.87 -1.97
CA GLY A 181 -5.46 3.46 -2.13
C GLY A 181 -5.65 2.68 -0.85
N ASP A 182 -5.65 1.37 -0.99
CA ASP A 182 -5.71 0.43 0.11
C ASP A 182 -4.80 -0.77 -0.11
N ALA A 183 -4.26 -1.28 0.98
CA ALA A 183 -3.58 -2.57 1.01
C ALA A 183 -4.57 -3.61 1.51
N TYR A 184 -4.59 -4.78 0.88
CA TYR A 184 -5.50 -5.85 1.25
C TYR A 184 -4.81 -7.20 1.29
N LEU A 185 -5.36 -8.07 2.13
CA LEU A 185 -5.05 -9.49 2.21
C LEU A 185 -6.21 -10.24 1.57
N LEU A 186 -5.92 -11.34 0.92
CA LEU A 186 -6.93 -12.21 0.34
C LEU A 186 -6.69 -13.66 0.72
N ALA A 187 -7.77 -14.40 0.89
CA ALA A 187 -7.76 -15.83 1.12
C ALA A 187 -8.97 -16.45 0.45
N GLY A 188 -8.79 -17.65 -0.08
CA GLY A 188 -9.87 -18.31 -0.77
C GLY A 188 -9.52 -19.72 -1.23
N GLY A 189 -10.27 -20.20 -2.18
CA GLY A 189 -10.02 -21.48 -2.80
C GLY A 189 -10.89 -21.68 -4.01
N GLY A 190 -10.56 -22.70 -4.79
CA GLY A 190 -11.24 -22.98 -6.02
C GLY A 190 -10.92 -24.34 -6.58
N ALA A 191 -11.16 -24.48 -7.87
CA ALA A 191 -10.79 -25.67 -8.59
C ALA A 191 -10.21 -25.30 -9.98
N ALA A 192 -9.17 -25.99 -10.38
CA ALA A 192 -8.48 -25.78 -11.64
C ALA A 192 -8.28 -27.10 -12.39
N ARG A 193 -8.20 -27.00 -13.70
CA ARG A 193 -7.71 -28.05 -14.59
C ARG A 193 -6.22 -27.92 -14.75
N THR A 194 -5.54 -29.06 -14.70
CA THR A 194 -4.10 -29.15 -14.96
C THR A 194 -3.86 -30.05 -16.18
N THR A 195 -2.66 -30.03 -16.74
CA THR A 195 -2.26 -30.92 -17.86
C THR A 195 -2.22 -32.38 -17.47
N ARG A 196 -2.18 -32.70 -16.18
CA ARG A 196 -2.06 -34.08 -15.63
C ARG A 196 -3.37 -34.80 -15.40
N GLY A 197 -4.48 -34.32 -15.94
CA GLY A 197 -5.75 -35.03 -15.84
C GLY A 197 -6.95 -34.20 -16.24
N GLU A 198 -8.02 -34.87 -16.59
CA GLU A 198 -9.28 -34.21 -16.97
C GLU A 198 -10.08 -33.71 -15.76
N ALA A 199 -9.81 -34.22 -14.57
CA ALA A 199 -10.53 -33.87 -13.36
C ALA A 199 -10.14 -32.48 -12.84
N LEU A 200 -11.12 -31.76 -12.33
CA LEU A 200 -10.88 -30.51 -11.60
C LEU A 200 -10.19 -30.83 -10.28
N LYS A 201 -9.08 -30.16 -10.02
CA LYS A 201 -8.32 -30.27 -8.76
C LYS A 201 -8.62 -29.08 -7.86
N PRO A 202 -8.93 -29.31 -6.59
CA PRO A 202 -9.13 -28.22 -5.64
C PRO A 202 -7.80 -27.51 -5.38
N PHE A 203 -7.85 -26.21 -5.14
CA PHE A 203 -6.69 -25.44 -4.69
C PHE A 203 -7.06 -24.44 -3.60
N GLY A 204 -6.09 -24.13 -2.75
CA GLY A 204 -6.13 -23.02 -1.82
C GLY A 204 -5.52 -21.78 -2.45
N LEU A 205 -5.96 -20.61 -2.01
CA LEU A 205 -5.50 -19.32 -2.49
C LEU A 205 -5.26 -18.39 -1.31
N ILE A 206 -4.06 -17.85 -1.22
CA ILE A 206 -3.72 -16.78 -0.27
C ILE A 206 -2.94 -15.70 -1.01
N GLY A 207 -3.01 -14.46 -0.52
CA GLY A 207 -2.26 -13.38 -1.18
C GLY A 207 -2.43 -12.03 -0.51
N THR A 208 -1.81 -11.06 -1.13
CA THR A 208 -1.87 -9.65 -0.75
C THR A 208 -1.88 -8.77 -1.97
N GLY A 209 -2.38 -7.56 -1.84
CA GLY A 209 -2.37 -6.61 -2.93
C GLY A 209 -2.43 -5.17 -2.46
N LEU A 210 -2.09 -4.32 -3.40
CA LEU A 210 -2.22 -2.87 -3.29
C LEU A 210 -3.22 -2.41 -4.35
N ARG A 211 -4.22 -1.68 -3.95
CA ARG A 211 -5.23 -1.11 -4.85
C ARG A 211 -5.16 0.40 -4.82
N MET A 212 -5.08 1.01 -5.97
CA MET A 212 -5.13 2.46 -6.17
C MET A 212 -6.39 2.84 -6.91
N HIS A 213 -7.12 3.83 -6.41
CA HIS A 213 -8.34 4.31 -7.01
C HIS A 213 -8.07 5.50 -7.90
N VAL A 214 -8.37 5.36 -9.18
CA VAL A 214 -8.26 6.41 -10.19
C VAL A 214 -9.65 7.00 -10.42
N GLY A 215 -9.99 8.02 -9.62
CA GLY A 215 -11.33 8.61 -9.65
C GLY A 215 -12.37 7.79 -8.87
N ARG A 216 -13.63 7.82 -9.32
CA ARG A 216 -14.77 7.26 -8.58
C ARG A 216 -15.22 5.88 -9.03
N TRP A 217 -14.74 5.41 -10.18
CA TRP A 217 -15.23 4.20 -10.82
C TRP A 217 -14.14 3.26 -11.32
N LEU A 218 -12.88 3.69 -11.29
CA LEU A 218 -11.75 2.90 -11.78
C LEU A 218 -10.76 2.63 -10.65
N SER A 219 -10.21 1.43 -10.61
CA SER A 219 -9.09 1.05 -9.74
C SER A 219 -8.01 0.30 -10.52
N LEU A 220 -6.79 0.44 -10.07
CA LEU A 220 -5.63 -0.34 -10.50
C LEU A 220 -5.12 -1.11 -9.29
N SER A 221 -5.01 -2.42 -9.40
CA SER A 221 -4.51 -3.28 -8.33
C SER A 221 -3.29 -4.04 -8.78
N MET A 222 -2.32 -4.15 -7.88
CA MET A 222 -1.17 -5.05 -7.99
C MET A 222 -1.34 -6.14 -6.94
N GLU A 223 -1.24 -7.39 -7.35
CA GLU A 223 -1.46 -8.56 -6.48
C GLU A 223 -0.28 -9.51 -6.52
N LEU A 224 -0.04 -10.10 -5.36
CA LEU A 224 0.82 -11.25 -5.16
C LEU A 224 -0.03 -12.36 -4.56
N ARG A 225 -0.14 -13.49 -5.27
CA ARG A 225 -0.97 -14.63 -4.87
C ARG A 225 -0.15 -15.91 -4.87
N ASP A 226 -0.42 -16.78 -3.92
CA ASP A 226 0.07 -18.16 -3.88
C ASP A 226 -1.11 -19.11 -4.07
N LEU A 227 -1.03 -19.96 -5.10
CA LEU A 227 -1.96 -21.04 -5.35
C LEU A 227 -1.35 -22.35 -4.84
N ILE A 228 -2.02 -22.93 -3.87
CA ILE A 228 -1.61 -24.16 -3.19
C ILE A 228 -2.42 -25.32 -3.76
N VAL A 229 -1.81 -26.11 -4.64
CA VAL A 229 -2.48 -27.19 -5.40
C VAL A 229 -1.95 -28.55 -4.93
N PRO A 230 -2.77 -29.43 -4.38
CA PRO A 230 -2.38 -30.82 -4.16
C PRO A 230 -2.32 -31.58 -5.47
N GLU A 231 -1.17 -32.14 -5.79
CA GLU A 231 -0.91 -32.89 -7.02
C GLU A 231 -0.47 -34.32 -6.70
N ALA A 232 -1.03 -35.30 -7.41
CA ALA A 232 -0.58 -36.68 -7.35
C ALA A 232 0.47 -36.94 -8.44
N PHE A 233 1.59 -37.47 -8.04
CA PHE A 233 2.72 -37.80 -8.94
C PHE A 233 2.67 -39.28 -9.37
N LEU A 234 3.45 -39.63 -10.40
CA LEU A 234 3.50 -40.99 -10.93
C LEU A 234 4.07 -42.01 -9.93
N ASP A 235 4.83 -41.54 -8.95
CA ASP A 235 5.34 -42.36 -7.85
C ASP A 235 4.26 -42.79 -6.84
N GLY A 236 3.01 -42.29 -7.01
CA GLY A 236 1.89 -42.55 -6.11
C GLY A 236 1.86 -41.63 -4.90
N GLU A 237 2.84 -40.75 -4.74
CA GLU A 237 2.85 -39.75 -3.69
C GLU A 237 2.03 -38.52 -4.08
N SER A 238 1.35 -37.95 -3.10
CA SER A 238 0.67 -36.66 -3.23
C SER A 238 1.54 -35.56 -2.64
N ARG A 239 1.88 -34.57 -3.45
CA ARG A 239 2.69 -33.42 -3.03
C ARG A 239 1.90 -32.14 -3.25
N VAL A 240 2.19 -31.15 -2.41
CA VAL A 240 1.59 -29.82 -2.52
C VAL A 240 2.51 -28.94 -3.35
N LEU A 241 2.00 -28.47 -4.48
CA LEU A 241 2.67 -27.49 -5.33
C LEU A 241 2.21 -26.09 -4.98
N GLN A 242 3.15 -25.16 -4.91
CA GLN A 242 2.91 -23.74 -4.71
C GLN A 242 3.25 -22.99 -5.97
N HIS A 243 2.32 -22.18 -6.44
CA HIS A 243 2.52 -21.33 -7.61
C HIS A 243 2.34 -19.87 -7.24
N TRP A 244 3.44 -19.16 -7.15
CA TRP A 244 3.46 -17.74 -6.87
C TRP A 244 3.15 -16.93 -8.13
N PHE A 245 2.09 -16.13 -8.08
CA PHE A 245 1.67 -15.23 -9.16
C PHE A 245 1.82 -13.79 -8.73
N GLY A 246 2.49 -12.99 -9.57
CA GLY A 246 2.44 -11.54 -9.52
C GLY A 246 1.61 -11.02 -10.68
N GLY A 247 0.69 -10.11 -10.42
CA GLY A 247 -0.22 -9.62 -11.45
C GLY A 247 -0.73 -8.20 -11.23
N ILE A 248 -1.36 -7.69 -12.29
CA ILE A 248 -1.99 -6.38 -12.32
C ILE A 248 -3.43 -6.55 -12.76
N LYS A 249 -4.35 -5.86 -12.09
CA LYS A 249 -5.78 -5.88 -12.42
C LYS A 249 -6.33 -4.47 -12.54
N LEU A 250 -7.23 -4.28 -13.49
CA LEU A 250 -8.07 -3.10 -13.63
C LEU A 250 -9.45 -3.42 -13.06
N GLY A 251 -9.94 -2.59 -12.15
CA GLY A 251 -11.24 -2.75 -11.53
C GLY A 251 -12.19 -1.63 -11.93
N ILE A 252 -13.43 -2.00 -12.24
CA ILE A 252 -14.54 -1.08 -12.54
C ILE A 252 -15.55 -1.20 -11.41
N TRP A 253 -15.90 -0.06 -10.80
CA TRP A 253 -16.76 0.02 -9.64
C TRP A 253 -18.19 0.40 -10.01
N LEU A 254 -19.13 -0.43 -9.60
CA LEU A 254 -20.56 -0.25 -9.85
C LEU A 254 -21.33 -0.10 -8.53
N PRO A 255 -22.28 0.85 -8.41
CA PRO A 255 -22.59 1.94 -9.34
C PRO A 255 -21.47 3.00 -9.37
N PRO A 256 -21.28 3.72 -10.49
CA PRO A 256 -20.17 4.68 -10.64
C PRO A 256 -20.34 5.91 -9.73
N ASN A 257 -21.55 6.27 -9.39
CA ASN A 257 -21.87 7.41 -8.55
C ASN A 257 -22.62 6.95 -7.29
N VAL A 258 -21.99 7.14 -6.12
CA VAL A 258 -22.64 6.97 -4.81
C VAL A 258 -22.77 8.34 -4.19
N GLN A 259 -24.01 8.75 -3.90
CA GLN A 259 -24.27 9.94 -3.08
C GLN A 259 -24.06 9.54 -1.62
N TYR A 260 -23.02 10.08 -1.02
CA TYR A 260 -22.78 9.92 0.41
C TYR A 260 -23.75 10.81 1.18
N GLN A 261 -24.70 10.21 1.87
CA GLN A 261 -25.48 10.93 2.89
C GLN A 261 -24.71 10.87 4.21
N TYR A 262 -24.26 12.03 4.67
CA TYR A 262 -23.69 12.12 6.02
C TYR A 262 -24.76 11.76 7.04
N PRO A 263 -24.49 10.88 8.00
CA PRO A 263 -25.38 10.71 9.14
C PRO A 263 -25.46 12.05 9.88
N ARG A 264 -26.67 12.53 10.05
CA ARG A 264 -26.99 13.74 10.84
C ARG A 264 -26.81 13.47 12.32
#